data_338a086387b1ae1dd30ec12a34ba4a3e
#
_entry.id   338a086387b1ae1dd30ec12a34ba4a3e
#
_cell.length_a   1.000
_cell.length_b   1.000
_cell.length_c   1.000
_cell.angle_alpha   90.00
_cell.angle_beta   90.00
_cell.angle_gamma   90.00
#
_symmetry.space_group_name_H-M   'P 1'
#
loop_
_entity.id
_entity.type
_entity.pdbx_description
1 polymer ?
#
loop_
_entity_poly.entity_id
_entity_poly.type
_entity_poly.pdbx_seq_one_letter_code
_entity_poly.pdbx_strand_id
1 'polypeptide(L)'
;MPSNSVLEQKKAVVADLVEKIKKAQSGVLVQYQGITVDNDTKMRAAFRKAGVDYMVIKNTLIGRACDEVGYGAIKGQLNGMSAIAISYEDPIAPAKIAKEYADKVATFEIKGGFLDNAVVDAATVNALAEIPSKEVLIARFLGSIQGPIRGLAVGLQAIIDKANGGAVAE
;
A
#
# COMPACT_ATOMS: atom_id res chain seq x y z
N MET A 1 27.42 -25.20 15.12
CA MET A 1 26.00 -25.48 14.86
C MET A 1 25.18 -24.50 15.70
N PRO A 2 24.08 -23.93 15.19
CA PRO A 2 23.24 -23.05 16.03
C PRO A 2 22.64 -23.87 17.16
N SER A 3 22.52 -23.26 18.36
CA SER A 3 21.88 -23.88 19.52
C SER A 3 20.42 -24.22 19.18
N ASN A 4 19.91 -25.34 19.67
CA ASN A 4 18.52 -25.79 19.42
C ASN A 4 17.51 -24.70 19.85
N SER A 5 17.75 -23.97 20.93
CA SER A 5 16.90 -22.86 21.39
C SER A 5 16.80 -21.72 20.37
N VAL A 6 17.90 -21.35 19.70
CA VAL A 6 17.90 -20.31 18.64
C VAL A 6 17.18 -20.79 17.38
N LEU A 7 17.21 -22.09 17.12
CA LEU A 7 16.54 -22.66 15.97
C LEU A 7 15.01 -22.70 16.20
N GLU A 8 14.57 -23.01 17.41
CA GLU A 8 13.15 -22.96 17.80
C GLU A 8 12.58 -21.55 17.74
N GLN A 9 13.32 -20.55 18.25
CA GLN A 9 12.91 -19.15 18.14
C GLN A 9 12.72 -18.71 16.68
N LYS A 10 13.64 -19.10 15.78
CA LYS A 10 13.51 -18.78 14.34
C LYS A 10 12.32 -19.48 13.69
N LYS A 11 12.02 -20.72 14.08
CA LYS A 11 10.84 -21.43 13.60
C LYS A 11 9.56 -20.77 14.08
N ALA A 12 9.51 -20.31 15.34
CA ALA A 12 8.36 -19.60 15.89
C ALA A 12 8.12 -18.28 15.09
N VAL A 13 9.18 -17.51 14.84
CA VAL A 13 9.06 -16.27 14.03
C VAL A 13 8.54 -16.57 12.61
N VAL A 14 8.99 -17.63 11.97
CA VAL A 14 8.48 -18.02 10.63
C VAL A 14 7.01 -18.45 10.72
N ALA A 15 6.63 -19.23 11.73
CA ALA A 15 5.23 -19.65 11.90
C ALA A 15 4.30 -18.44 12.11
N ASP A 16 4.67 -17.50 12.99
CA ASP A 16 3.92 -16.27 13.22
C ASP A 16 3.78 -15.44 11.93
N LEU A 17 4.84 -15.40 11.12
CA LEU A 17 4.86 -14.68 9.86
C LEU A 17 3.95 -15.34 8.82
N VAL A 18 3.96 -16.65 8.73
CA VAL A 18 3.08 -17.44 7.85
C VAL A 18 1.60 -17.22 8.23
N GLU A 19 1.27 -17.19 9.51
CA GLU A 19 -0.09 -16.91 9.95
C GLU A 19 -0.53 -15.49 9.59
N LYS A 20 0.36 -14.50 9.77
CA LYS A 20 0.11 -13.10 9.41
C LYS A 20 -0.10 -12.96 7.90
N ILE A 21 0.77 -13.54 7.08
CA ILE A 21 0.66 -13.50 5.62
C ILE A 21 -0.63 -14.19 5.13
N LYS A 22 -1.02 -15.32 5.73
CA LYS A 22 -2.28 -16.01 5.38
C LYS A 22 -3.54 -15.21 5.72
N LYS A 23 -3.50 -14.40 6.77
CA LYS A 23 -4.62 -13.52 7.16
C LYS A 23 -4.62 -12.19 6.41
N ALA A 24 -3.51 -11.84 5.77
CA ALA A 24 -3.32 -10.57 5.09
C ALA A 24 -4.02 -10.54 3.73
N GLN A 25 -4.65 -9.41 3.41
CA GLN A 25 -5.15 -9.13 2.06
C GLN A 25 -4.04 -8.62 1.14
N SER A 26 -3.10 -7.85 1.69
CA SER A 26 -1.97 -7.34 0.94
C SER A 26 -0.71 -7.22 1.78
N GLY A 27 0.44 -7.25 1.13
CA GLY A 27 1.72 -6.98 1.74
C GLY A 27 2.69 -6.35 0.76
N VAL A 28 3.42 -5.34 1.23
CA VAL A 28 4.40 -4.61 0.42
C VAL A 28 5.78 -4.78 1.01
N LEU A 29 6.74 -5.11 0.15
CA LEU A 29 8.16 -5.20 0.48
C LEU A 29 8.84 -3.89 0.15
N VAL A 30 9.51 -3.31 1.14
CA VAL A 30 10.21 -2.04 1.00
C VAL A 30 11.66 -2.16 1.44
N GLN A 31 12.53 -1.38 0.80
CA GLN A 31 13.90 -1.18 1.22
C GLN A 31 13.96 0.08 2.08
N TYR A 32 14.46 -0.04 3.31
CA TYR A 32 14.52 1.07 4.27
C TYR A 32 15.94 1.59 4.52
N GLN A 33 16.89 1.26 3.65
CA GLN A 33 18.27 1.69 3.81
C GLN A 33 18.40 3.21 3.72
N GLY A 34 19.14 3.83 4.63
CA GLY A 34 19.42 5.27 4.59
C GLY A 34 18.30 6.19 5.09
N ILE A 35 17.24 5.65 5.67
CA ILE A 35 16.18 6.47 6.29
C ILE A 35 16.67 7.06 7.62
N THR A 36 16.32 8.31 7.91
CA THR A 36 16.59 8.93 9.21
C THR A 36 15.64 8.40 10.29
N VAL A 37 16.07 8.43 11.55
CA VAL A 37 15.26 7.95 12.70
C VAL A 37 13.93 8.69 12.80
N ASP A 38 13.92 10.01 12.52
CA ASP A 38 12.70 10.81 12.54
C ASP A 38 11.69 10.36 11.48
N ASN A 39 12.15 10.13 10.24
CA ASN A 39 11.31 9.63 9.15
C ASN A 39 10.81 8.20 9.42
N ASP A 40 11.65 7.31 9.96
CA ASP A 40 11.24 5.95 10.32
C ASP A 40 10.16 5.97 11.43
N THR A 41 10.31 6.81 12.44
CA THR A 41 9.32 6.96 13.51
C THR A 41 7.98 7.47 12.98
N LYS A 42 8.00 8.48 12.11
CA LYS A 42 6.79 9.03 11.46
C LYS A 42 6.13 8.00 10.55
N MET A 43 6.92 7.26 9.76
CA MET A 43 6.46 6.19 8.88
C MET A 43 5.77 5.08 9.68
N ARG A 44 6.41 4.59 10.74
CA ARG A 44 5.82 3.56 11.62
C ARG A 44 4.53 4.04 12.29
N ALA A 45 4.46 5.32 12.67
CA ALA A 45 3.24 5.91 13.21
C ALA A 45 2.12 5.98 12.15
N ALA A 46 2.46 6.31 10.90
CA ALA A 46 1.51 6.32 9.78
C ALA A 46 0.98 4.91 9.48
N PHE A 47 1.85 3.89 9.44
CA PHE A 47 1.44 2.50 9.25
C PHE A 47 0.50 2.02 10.36
N ARG A 48 0.82 2.30 11.64
CA ARG A 48 -0.06 1.94 12.76
C ARG A 48 -1.42 2.62 12.70
N LYS A 49 -1.48 3.89 12.30
CA LYS A 49 -2.76 4.62 12.12
C LYS A 49 -3.61 4.03 11.02
N ALA A 50 -3.00 3.46 10.00
CA ALA A 50 -3.68 2.80 8.89
C ALA A 50 -3.97 1.30 9.14
N GLY A 51 -3.72 0.78 10.35
CA GLY A 51 -3.93 -0.65 10.66
C GLY A 51 -2.98 -1.60 9.93
N VAL A 52 -1.80 -1.10 9.51
CA VAL A 52 -0.79 -1.86 8.78
C VAL A 52 0.33 -2.31 9.73
N ASP A 53 0.59 -3.60 9.77
CA ASP A 53 1.70 -4.19 10.51
C ASP A 53 3.01 -4.03 9.73
N TYR A 54 3.86 -3.11 10.18
CA TYR A 54 5.19 -2.91 9.61
C TYR A 54 6.26 -3.64 10.43
N MET A 55 6.97 -4.57 9.80
CA MET A 55 7.98 -5.40 10.45
C MET A 55 9.27 -5.45 9.64
N VAL A 56 10.39 -5.34 10.37
CA VAL A 56 11.73 -5.55 9.81
C VAL A 56 12.21 -6.94 10.21
N ILE A 57 12.32 -7.83 9.24
CA ILE A 57 12.68 -9.24 9.45
C ILE A 57 13.77 -9.62 8.47
N LYS A 58 14.61 -10.58 8.86
CA LYS A 58 15.69 -11.07 8.02
C LYS A 58 15.13 -11.70 6.74
N ASN A 59 15.67 -11.32 5.56
CA ASN A 59 15.22 -11.78 4.24
C ASN A 59 15.09 -13.30 4.12
N THR A 60 16.01 -14.05 4.74
CA THR A 60 15.96 -15.52 4.73
C THR A 60 14.74 -16.09 5.47
N LEU A 61 14.21 -15.39 6.50
CA LEU A 61 13.00 -15.81 7.22
C LEU A 61 11.76 -15.43 6.43
N ILE A 62 11.73 -14.23 5.82
CA ILE A 62 10.67 -13.81 4.91
C ILE A 62 10.57 -14.79 3.73
N GLY A 63 11.71 -15.12 3.10
CA GLY A 63 11.74 -16.06 1.98
C GLY A 63 11.20 -17.45 2.33
N ARG A 64 11.49 -17.98 3.52
CA ARG A 64 10.94 -19.25 3.99
C ARG A 64 9.43 -19.17 4.25
N ALA A 65 8.96 -18.10 4.88
CA ALA A 65 7.54 -17.89 5.11
C ALA A 65 6.76 -17.76 3.78
N CYS A 66 7.33 -17.05 2.81
CA CYS A 66 6.74 -16.93 1.47
C CYS A 66 6.70 -18.26 0.70
N ASP A 67 7.72 -19.14 0.89
CA ASP A 67 7.69 -20.49 0.28
C ASP A 67 6.57 -21.34 0.83
N GLU A 68 6.35 -21.32 2.15
CA GLU A 68 5.30 -22.09 2.80
C GLU A 68 3.88 -21.63 2.40
N VAL A 69 3.74 -20.37 2.02
CA VAL A 69 2.46 -19.79 1.55
C VAL A 69 2.29 -19.90 0.03
N GLY A 70 3.37 -20.16 -0.72
CA GLY A 70 3.33 -20.29 -2.18
C GLY A 70 3.80 -19.05 -2.95
N TYR A 71 4.35 -18.03 -2.27
CA TYR A 71 4.86 -16.79 -2.88
C TYR A 71 6.36 -16.87 -3.20
N GLY A 72 6.84 -17.99 -3.72
CA GLY A 72 8.26 -18.22 -4.00
C GLY A 72 8.91 -17.20 -4.94
N ALA A 73 8.13 -16.59 -5.86
CA ALA A 73 8.59 -15.57 -6.78
C ALA A 73 9.15 -14.30 -6.09
N ILE A 74 8.69 -14.01 -4.87
CA ILE A 74 9.15 -12.86 -4.06
C ILE A 74 10.63 -12.96 -3.68
N LYS A 75 11.20 -14.17 -3.64
CA LYS A 75 12.61 -14.37 -3.27
C LYS A 75 13.59 -13.57 -4.14
N GLY A 76 13.30 -13.43 -5.42
CA GLY A 76 14.14 -12.65 -6.34
C GLY A 76 14.24 -11.16 -5.96
N GLN A 77 13.23 -10.66 -5.24
CA GLN A 77 13.14 -9.26 -4.81
C GLN A 77 13.72 -9.00 -3.41
N LEU A 78 14.02 -10.06 -2.63
CA LEU A 78 14.53 -9.97 -1.25
C LEU A 78 16.05 -9.69 -1.19
N ASN A 79 16.53 -8.65 -1.84
CA ASN A 79 17.93 -8.23 -1.82
C ASN A 79 18.12 -7.03 -0.87
N GLY A 80 19.27 -6.94 -0.16
CA GLY A 80 19.58 -5.83 0.75
C GLY A 80 18.71 -5.78 2.01
N MET A 81 18.51 -4.60 2.57
CA MET A 81 17.72 -4.37 3.78
C MET A 81 16.24 -4.26 3.43
N SER A 82 15.47 -5.30 3.75
CA SER A 82 14.05 -5.35 3.41
C SER A 82 13.18 -5.34 4.66
N ALA A 83 12.06 -4.64 4.58
CA ALA A 83 10.99 -4.69 5.55
C ALA A 83 9.69 -5.09 4.84
N ILE A 84 8.74 -5.63 5.61
CA ILE A 84 7.43 -6.03 5.12
C ILE A 84 6.36 -5.22 5.83
N ALA A 85 5.44 -4.65 5.06
CA ALA A 85 4.24 -3.97 5.54
C ALA A 85 3.02 -4.81 5.15
N ILE A 86 2.26 -5.28 6.13
CA ILE A 86 1.14 -6.21 5.95
C ILE A 86 -0.16 -5.50 6.32
N SER A 87 -1.17 -5.56 5.46
CA SER A 87 -2.51 -5.05 5.74
C SER A 87 -3.55 -6.18 5.76
N TYR A 88 -4.50 -6.05 6.70
CA TYR A 88 -5.59 -7.00 6.88
C TYR A 88 -6.94 -6.47 6.36
N GLU A 89 -7.16 -5.17 6.37
CA GLU A 89 -8.45 -4.56 6.03
C GLU A 89 -8.41 -3.81 4.69
N ASP A 90 -7.43 -2.91 4.51
CA ASP A 90 -7.31 -2.08 3.30
C ASP A 90 -6.09 -2.52 2.48
N PRO A 91 -6.29 -3.17 1.32
CA PRO A 91 -5.21 -3.66 0.49
C PRO A 91 -4.33 -2.55 -0.11
N ILE A 92 -4.83 -1.32 -0.19
CA ILE A 92 -4.14 -0.19 -0.83
C ILE A 92 -3.31 0.62 0.18
N ALA A 93 -3.69 0.61 1.46
CA ALA A 93 -3.06 1.42 2.49
C ALA A 93 -1.52 1.25 2.58
N PRO A 94 -0.95 0.03 2.59
CA PRO A 94 0.50 -0.13 2.68
C PRO A 94 1.23 0.43 1.47
N ALA A 95 0.67 0.29 0.26
CA ALA A 95 1.26 0.82 -0.97
C ALA A 95 1.28 2.35 -0.99
N LYS A 96 0.19 3.01 -0.55
CA LYS A 96 0.12 4.48 -0.46
C LYS A 96 1.15 5.06 0.47
N ILE A 97 1.22 4.53 1.68
CA ILE A 97 2.17 5.02 2.69
C ILE A 97 3.60 4.77 2.20
N ALA A 98 3.89 3.59 1.64
CA ALA A 98 5.19 3.28 1.09
C ALA A 98 5.59 4.26 -0.03
N LYS A 99 4.68 4.61 -0.95
CA LYS A 99 4.94 5.57 -2.03
C LYS A 99 5.17 6.98 -1.49
N GLU A 100 4.37 7.45 -0.54
CA GLU A 100 4.55 8.76 0.09
C GLU A 100 5.93 8.93 0.71
N TYR A 101 6.48 7.87 1.31
CA TYR A 101 7.82 7.89 1.87
C TYR A 101 8.91 7.64 0.83
N ALA A 102 8.64 6.90 -0.26
CA ALA A 102 9.55 6.78 -1.39
C ALA A 102 9.77 8.13 -2.10
N ASP A 103 8.72 8.94 -2.21
CA ASP A 103 8.82 10.29 -2.78
C ASP A 103 9.59 11.27 -1.86
N LYS A 104 9.55 11.06 -0.54
CA LYS A 104 10.25 11.91 0.45
C LYS A 104 11.71 11.52 0.68
N VAL A 105 12.05 10.26 0.50
CA VAL A 105 13.36 9.69 0.83
C VAL A 105 13.91 8.93 -0.37
N ALA A 106 14.92 9.51 -1.02
CA ALA A 106 15.51 8.97 -2.26
C ALA A 106 16.11 7.55 -2.12
N THR A 107 16.41 7.11 -0.90
CA THR A 107 16.99 5.79 -0.63
C THR A 107 15.94 4.73 -0.27
N PHE A 108 14.67 5.13 -0.12
CA PHE A 108 13.56 4.24 0.19
C PHE A 108 12.92 3.76 -1.11
N GLU A 109 12.98 2.47 -1.36
CA GLU A 109 12.50 1.87 -2.60
C GLU A 109 11.45 0.79 -2.31
N ILE A 110 10.41 0.75 -3.14
CA ILE A 110 9.42 -0.31 -3.17
C ILE A 110 9.96 -1.42 -4.07
N LYS A 111 10.10 -2.63 -3.53
CA LYS A 111 10.61 -3.79 -4.28
C LYS A 111 9.53 -4.59 -4.96
N GLY A 112 8.35 -4.63 -4.37
CA GLY A 112 7.23 -5.40 -4.82
C GLY A 112 6.34 -5.79 -3.66
N GLY A 113 5.51 -6.80 -3.84
CA GLY A 113 4.61 -7.25 -2.79
C GLY A 113 3.73 -8.42 -3.20
N PHE A 114 2.69 -8.65 -2.43
CA PHE A 114 1.63 -9.58 -2.77
C PHE A 114 0.27 -8.94 -2.53
N LEU A 115 -0.70 -9.31 -3.34
CA LEU A 115 -2.08 -8.85 -3.28
C LEU A 115 -3.00 -10.03 -3.62
N ASP A 116 -3.98 -10.33 -2.79
CA ASP A 116 -4.99 -11.38 -3.04
C ASP A 116 -4.38 -12.70 -3.58
N ASN A 117 -3.36 -13.20 -2.95
CA ASN A 117 -2.63 -14.42 -3.33
C ASN A 117 -1.80 -14.34 -4.62
N ALA A 118 -1.64 -13.16 -5.22
CA ALA A 118 -0.77 -12.94 -6.38
C ALA A 118 0.47 -12.12 -5.98
N VAL A 119 1.62 -12.47 -6.55
CA VAL A 119 2.84 -11.67 -6.41
C VAL A 119 2.81 -10.52 -7.40
N VAL A 120 3.11 -9.32 -6.92
CA VAL A 120 3.10 -8.09 -7.72
C VAL A 120 4.48 -7.41 -7.70
N ASP A 121 4.85 -6.86 -8.85
CA ASP A 121 6.10 -6.12 -9.02
C ASP A 121 6.00 -4.69 -8.49
N ALA A 122 7.15 -4.04 -8.32
CA ALA A 122 7.26 -2.66 -7.87
C ALA A 122 6.42 -1.69 -8.72
N ALA A 123 6.37 -1.88 -10.04
CA ALA A 123 5.57 -1.06 -10.95
C ALA A 123 4.06 -1.17 -10.63
N THR A 124 3.58 -2.38 -10.38
CA THR A 124 2.17 -2.62 -10.00
C THR A 124 1.84 -2.05 -8.63
N VAL A 125 2.76 -2.17 -7.65
CA VAL A 125 2.57 -1.57 -6.31
C VAL A 125 2.51 -0.04 -6.41
N ASN A 126 3.33 0.57 -7.25
CA ASN A 126 3.28 2.02 -7.50
C ASN A 126 1.95 2.45 -8.15
N ALA A 127 1.44 1.69 -9.11
CA ALA A 127 0.13 1.94 -9.71
C ALA A 127 -1.01 1.77 -8.69
N LEU A 128 -0.93 0.77 -7.80
CA LEU A 128 -1.88 0.61 -6.69
C LEU A 128 -1.86 1.79 -5.73
N ALA A 129 -0.69 2.36 -5.46
CA ALA A 129 -0.56 3.53 -4.60
C ALA A 129 -1.23 4.79 -5.15
N GLU A 130 -1.42 4.90 -6.47
CA GLU A 130 -2.14 6.01 -7.12
C GLU A 130 -3.66 5.90 -6.99
N ILE A 131 -4.17 4.72 -6.67
CA ILE A 131 -5.61 4.50 -6.50
C ILE A 131 -6.07 5.20 -5.22
N PRO A 132 -7.09 6.07 -5.27
CA PRO A 132 -7.63 6.71 -4.07
C PRO A 132 -8.27 5.69 -3.11
N SER A 133 -8.57 6.12 -1.87
CA SER A 133 -9.26 5.26 -0.91
C SER A 133 -10.65 4.85 -1.41
N LYS A 134 -11.17 3.75 -0.88
CA LYS A 134 -12.49 3.21 -1.22
C LYS A 134 -13.59 4.27 -1.15
N GLU A 135 -13.57 5.11 -0.12
CA GLU A 135 -14.54 6.20 0.07
C GLU A 135 -14.47 7.23 -1.05
N VAL A 136 -13.25 7.63 -1.44
CA VAL A 136 -13.04 8.59 -2.54
C VAL A 136 -13.43 7.98 -3.88
N LEU A 137 -13.21 6.67 -4.10
CA LEU A 137 -13.68 5.97 -5.31
C LEU A 137 -15.19 5.97 -5.40
N ILE A 138 -15.88 5.67 -4.31
CA ILE A 138 -17.35 5.72 -4.24
C ILE A 138 -17.84 7.14 -4.50
N ALA A 139 -17.22 8.16 -3.89
CA ALA A 139 -17.59 9.55 -4.10
C ALA A 139 -17.39 9.98 -5.57
N ARG A 140 -16.29 9.58 -6.21
CA ARG A 140 -16.05 9.83 -7.66
C ARG A 140 -17.07 9.12 -8.54
N PHE A 141 -17.42 7.88 -8.22
CA PHE A 141 -18.43 7.11 -8.95
C PHE A 141 -19.81 7.77 -8.86
N LEU A 142 -20.24 8.16 -7.65
CA LEU A 142 -21.50 8.90 -7.45
C LEU A 142 -21.50 10.24 -8.18
N GLY A 143 -20.39 10.98 -8.13
CA GLY A 143 -20.22 12.23 -8.87
C GLY A 143 -20.30 12.04 -10.39
N SER A 144 -19.73 10.96 -10.91
CA SER A 144 -19.81 10.62 -12.32
C SER A 144 -21.26 10.31 -12.79
N ILE A 145 -22.03 9.60 -11.98
CA ILE A 145 -23.45 9.32 -12.28
C ILE A 145 -24.28 10.59 -12.26
N GLN A 146 -24.01 11.51 -11.34
CA GLN A 146 -24.74 12.78 -11.24
C GLN A 146 -24.26 13.84 -12.24
N GLY A 147 -23.09 13.65 -12.86
CA GLY A 147 -22.48 14.59 -13.80
C GLY A 147 -23.40 15.04 -14.93
N PRO A 148 -24.03 14.13 -15.69
CA PRO A 148 -24.94 14.48 -16.79
C PRO A 148 -26.17 15.30 -16.32
N ILE A 149 -26.72 14.96 -15.16
CA ILE A 149 -27.88 15.67 -14.58
C ILE A 149 -27.49 17.08 -14.16
N ARG A 150 -26.34 17.23 -13.49
CA ARG A 150 -25.79 18.54 -13.13
C ARG A 150 -25.46 19.38 -14.36
N GLY A 151 -24.83 18.77 -15.36
CA GLY A 151 -24.52 19.46 -16.63
C GLY A 151 -25.77 20.01 -17.32
N LEU A 152 -26.85 19.25 -17.35
CA LEU A 152 -28.12 19.69 -17.88
C LEU A 152 -28.69 20.88 -17.06
N ALA A 153 -28.67 20.76 -15.72
CA ALA A 153 -29.18 21.82 -14.82
C ALA A 153 -28.40 23.12 -15.00
N VAL A 154 -27.04 23.05 -15.05
CA VAL A 154 -26.17 24.20 -15.29
C VAL A 154 -26.41 24.80 -16.68
N GLY A 155 -26.59 23.97 -17.71
CA GLY A 155 -26.89 24.43 -19.05
C GLY A 155 -28.22 25.19 -19.13
N LEU A 156 -29.27 24.67 -18.47
CA LEU A 156 -30.57 25.34 -18.40
C LEU A 156 -30.46 26.67 -17.61
N GLN A 157 -29.72 26.68 -16.51
CA GLN A 157 -29.48 27.89 -15.72
C GLN A 157 -28.77 28.95 -16.56
N ALA A 158 -27.73 28.57 -17.31
CA ALA A 158 -26.98 29.49 -18.18
C ALA A 158 -27.86 30.06 -19.31
N ILE A 159 -28.83 29.29 -19.84
CA ILE A 159 -29.79 29.78 -20.82
C ILE A 159 -30.74 30.84 -20.18
N ILE A 160 -31.24 30.55 -18.99
CA ILE A 160 -32.09 31.47 -18.24
C ILE A 160 -31.36 32.77 -17.90
N ASP A 161 -30.12 32.68 -17.45
CA ASP A 161 -29.28 33.82 -17.11
C ASP A 161 -28.99 34.70 -18.34
N LYS A 162 -28.73 34.08 -19.49
CA LYS A 162 -28.59 34.80 -20.77
C LYS A 162 -29.88 35.47 -21.21
N ALA A 163 -31.04 34.79 -21.03
CA ALA A 163 -32.36 35.34 -21.37
C ALA A 163 -32.72 36.53 -20.48
N ASN A 164 -32.30 36.52 -19.22
CA ASN A 164 -32.56 37.59 -18.23
C ASN A 164 -31.50 38.72 -18.24
N GLY A 165 -30.57 38.75 -19.22
CA GLY A 165 -29.55 39.79 -19.38
C GLY A 165 -28.45 39.80 -18.32
N GLY A 166 -28.29 38.72 -17.59
CA GLY A 166 -27.19 38.53 -16.62
C GLY A 166 -25.87 38.19 -17.32
N ALA A 167 -24.82 38.95 -17.02
CA ALA A 167 -23.47 38.66 -17.45
C ALA A 167 -23.06 37.25 -16.89
N VAL A 168 -22.52 36.41 -17.76
CA VAL A 168 -21.94 35.12 -17.40
C VAL A 168 -20.73 35.42 -16.53
N ALA A 169 -20.78 35.05 -15.24
CA ALA A 169 -19.58 35.00 -14.42
C ALA A 169 -18.68 33.86 -14.95
N GLU A 170 -17.43 34.19 -15.33
CA GLU A 170 -16.37 33.27 -15.69
C GLU A 170 -15.99 32.33 -14.55
#